data_6219a1931691c4f98e8ce668541f1a44
#
_entry.id   6219a1931691c4f98e8ce668541f1a44
#
_cell.length_a   1.000
_cell.length_b   1.000
_cell.length_c   1.000
_cell.angle_alpha   90.00
_cell.angle_beta   90.00
_cell.angle_gamma   90.00
#
_symmetry.space_group_name_H-M   'P 1'
#
loop_
_entity.id
_entity.type
_entity.pdbx_description
1 polymer ?
#
loop_
_entity_poly.entity_id
_entity_poly.type
_entity_poly.pdbx_seq_one_letter_code
_entity_poly.pdbx_strand_id
1 'polypeptide(L)'
;MNIRITPYIFALINWDDPLNDPLRKQFLPMGSQFLPDHPYYREDSLSEDVDSPVPMLTHRYPDKVLFLPTTICPVYCSYCTRSRIIGGSTESVEKSSYGASQKKWDDVFEYLKMNPEIEDVVISGGDSFMLTAKQIKYIGENLLMIPNIRRIRYATKGIAIFPMKILTDDDWVQAISEVHKLGRSMNKQVVIHTHFSSPKEITTWSQKAMDRLFSEGIIVRNQAVLQEGVNNTVEDMVLLTRQVSFMNVQPYYVYM
;
A
#
# COMPACT_ATOMS: atom_id res chain seq x y z
N MET A 1 13.85 0.79 17.41
CA MET A 1 12.85 0.91 16.33
C MET A 1 13.34 1.89 15.29
N ASN A 2 13.32 1.51 14.00
CA ASN A 2 13.71 2.42 12.92
C ASN A 2 12.52 3.29 12.53
N ILE A 3 12.75 4.60 12.38
CA ILE A 3 11.73 5.57 11.95
C ILE A 3 12.05 6.00 10.52
N ARG A 4 11.03 6.06 9.67
CA ARG A 4 11.10 6.62 8.33
C ARG A 4 9.82 7.40 8.05
N ILE A 5 9.98 8.68 7.71
CA ILE A 5 8.88 9.60 7.42
C ILE A 5 9.27 10.49 6.25
N THR A 6 8.32 10.88 5.41
CA THR A 6 8.58 11.86 4.35
C THR A 6 8.60 13.28 4.93
N PRO A 7 9.42 14.20 4.36
CA PRO A 7 9.39 15.60 4.76
C PRO A 7 7.98 16.22 4.66
N TYR A 8 7.20 15.75 3.69
CA TYR A 8 5.82 16.20 3.49
C TYR A 8 4.94 15.88 4.70
N ILE A 9 4.90 14.62 5.16
CA ILE A 9 4.11 14.24 6.34
C ILE A 9 4.66 14.93 7.59
N PHE A 10 5.98 15.02 7.74
CA PHE A 10 6.62 15.70 8.87
C PHE A 10 6.16 17.17 8.98
N ALA A 11 6.03 17.87 7.85
CA ALA A 11 5.56 19.25 7.81
C ALA A 11 4.05 19.41 8.09
N LEU A 12 3.25 18.34 7.94
CA LEU A 12 1.81 18.37 8.21
C LEU A 12 1.47 18.10 9.68
N ILE A 13 2.40 17.56 10.46
CA ILE A 13 2.20 17.30 11.90
C ILE A 13 2.00 18.62 12.64
N ASN A 14 0.98 18.67 13.50
CA ASN A 14 0.81 19.78 14.43
C ASN A 14 1.80 19.65 15.60
N TRP A 15 2.90 20.40 15.53
CA TRP A 15 3.96 20.37 16.54
C TRP A 15 3.63 21.15 17.82
N ASP A 16 2.55 21.93 17.83
CA ASP A 16 2.05 22.58 19.05
C ASP A 16 1.32 21.57 19.96
N ASP A 17 0.74 20.52 19.38
CA ASP A 17 0.13 19.40 20.13
C ASP A 17 0.43 18.05 19.46
N PRO A 18 1.71 17.60 19.46
CA PRO A 18 2.09 16.38 18.77
C PRO A 18 1.53 15.11 19.43
N LEU A 19 1.18 15.13 20.71
CA LEU A 19 0.64 13.97 21.41
C LEU A 19 -0.74 13.56 20.85
N ASN A 20 -1.53 14.52 20.44
CA ASN A 20 -2.87 14.29 19.88
C ASN A 20 -2.90 14.31 18.35
N ASP A 21 -1.79 14.62 17.69
CA ASP A 21 -1.77 14.70 16.24
C ASP A 21 -1.90 13.31 15.58
N PRO A 22 -2.92 13.09 14.71
CA PRO A 22 -3.17 11.79 14.09
C PRO A 22 -2.11 11.38 13.07
N LEU A 23 -1.35 12.32 12.46
CA LEU A 23 -0.25 11.98 11.57
C LEU A 23 0.96 11.53 12.36
N ARG A 24 1.29 12.25 13.45
CA ARG A 24 2.36 11.82 14.36
C ARG A 24 2.09 10.40 14.88
N LYS A 25 0.86 10.11 15.33
CA LYS A 25 0.48 8.78 15.85
C LYS A 25 0.69 7.67 14.82
N GLN A 26 0.43 7.93 13.56
CA GLN A 26 0.61 6.95 12.49
C GLN A 26 2.07 6.64 12.16
N PHE A 27 2.99 7.62 12.28
CA PHE A 27 4.34 7.51 11.71
C PHE A 27 5.47 7.70 12.71
N LEU A 28 5.23 8.39 13.83
CA LEU A 28 6.24 8.71 14.82
C LEU A 28 5.79 8.20 16.21
N PRO A 29 6.00 6.92 16.52
CA PRO A 29 5.68 6.39 17.85
C PRO A 29 6.57 7.05 18.91
N MET A 30 6.00 7.26 20.10
CA MET A 30 6.71 7.82 21.25
C MET A 30 6.96 6.73 22.29
N GLY A 31 8.21 6.57 22.72
CA GLY A 31 8.60 5.55 23.69
C GLY A 31 7.84 5.63 25.01
N SER A 32 7.48 6.85 25.46
CA SER A 32 6.67 7.07 26.66
C SER A 32 5.21 6.58 26.55
N GLN A 33 4.75 6.28 25.35
CA GLN A 33 3.39 5.78 25.08
C GLN A 33 3.37 4.28 24.72
N PHE A 34 4.51 3.60 24.75
CA PHE A 34 4.55 2.17 24.53
C PHE A 34 3.92 1.43 25.72
N LEU A 35 2.96 0.59 25.39
CA LEU A 35 2.41 -0.41 26.30
C LEU A 35 3.24 -1.70 26.18
N PRO A 36 3.27 -2.53 27.22
CA PRO A 36 3.83 -3.88 27.11
C PRO A 36 3.16 -4.65 25.96
N ASP A 37 3.93 -5.46 25.26
CA ASP A 37 3.40 -6.31 24.20
C ASP A 37 2.31 -7.24 24.76
N HIS A 38 1.28 -7.48 23.95
CA HIS A 38 0.24 -8.43 24.31
C HIS A 38 0.84 -9.84 24.48
N PRO A 39 0.44 -10.65 25.47
CA PRO A 39 1.00 -11.99 25.69
C PRO A 39 0.94 -12.93 24.48
N TYR A 40 0.00 -12.70 23.57
CA TYR A 40 -0.14 -13.46 22.31
C TYR A 40 0.45 -12.73 21.10
N TYR A 41 1.27 -11.70 21.33
CA TYR A 41 1.97 -11.02 20.24
C TYR A 41 2.83 -12.00 19.44
N ARG A 42 2.78 -11.88 18.10
CA ARG A 42 3.64 -12.60 17.17
C ARG A 42 4.14 -11.62 16.11
N GLU A 43 5.39 -11.75 15.71
CA GLU A 43 5.97 -10.92 14.64
C GLU A 43 5.22 -11.08 13.32
N ASP A 44 4.86 -12.31 12.97
CA ASP A 44 3.93 -12.63 11.88
C ASP A 44 2.50 -12.79 12.43
N SER A 45 1.88 -11.68 12.78
CA SER A 45 0.53 -11.65 13.36
C SER A 45 -0.55 -12.24 12.45
N LEU A 46 -0.29 -12.26 11.15
CA LEU A 46 -1.21 -12.79 10.14
C LEU A 46 -0.82 -14.20 9.65
N SER A 47 0.28 -14.78 10.14
CA SER A 47 0.80 -16.08 9.69
C SER A 47 0.99 -16.16 8.16
N GLU A 48 1.46 -15.07 7.55
CA GLU A 48 1.65 -15.00 6.09
C GLU A 48 2.73 -15.97 5.59
N ASP A 49 3.72 -16.29 6.42
CA ASP A 49 4.81 -17.22 6.05
C ASP A 49 4.30 -18.65 5.84
N VAL A 50 3.24 -19.07 6.57
CA VAL A 50 2.61 -20.39 6.38
C VAL A 50 1.89 -20.47 5.03
N ASP A 51 1.34 -19.34 4.56
CA ASP A 51 0.58 -19.24 3.32
C ASP A 51 1.47 -18.81 2.13
N SER A 52 2.79 -18.94 2.24
CA SER A 52 3.75 -18.49 1.22
C SER A 52 4.29 -19.67 0.39
N PRO A 53 3.61 -20.08 -0.69
CA PRO A 53 3.99 -21.23 -1.51
C PRO A 53 5.26 -20.99 -2.32
N VAL A 54 5.52 -19.75 -2.67
CA VAL A 54 6.76 -19.28 -3.31
C VAL A 54 7.19 -17.97 -2.67
N PRO A 55 8.49 -17.63 -2.64
CA PRO A 55 8.96 -16.37 -2.09
C PRO A 55 8.21 -15.16 -2.70
N MET A 56 7.91 -14.14 -1.89
CA MET A 56 7.20 -12.92 -2.30
C MET A 56 5.72 -13.11 -2.62
N LEU A 57 5.11 -14.27 -2.35
CA LEU A 57 3.69 -14.52 -2.58
C LEU A 57 3.04 -15.05 -1.31
N THR A 58 1.88 -14.49 -0.94
CA THR A 58 0.99 -15.06 0.09
C THR A 58 -0.30 -15.49 -0.57
N HIS A 59 -0.66 -16.77 -0.47
CA HIS A 59 -1.85 -17.37 -1.06
C HIS A 59 -2.75 -17.98 0.02
N ARG A 60 -3.55 -17.11 0.67
CA ARG A 60 -4.46 -17.49 1.77
C ARG A 60 -5.87 -17.82 1.29
N TYR A 61 -6.33 -17.14 0.25
CA TYR A 61 -7.70 -17.25 -0.27
C TYR A 61 -7.69 -17.95 -1.61
N PRO A 62 -8.68 -18.80 -1.90
CA PRO A 62 -8.68 -19.60 -3.13
C PRO A 62 -8.52 -18.77 -4.41
N ASP A 63 -9.16 -17.59 -4.44
CA ASP A 63 -9.32 -16.76 -5.62
C ASP A 63 -8.37 -15.56 -5.70
N LYS A 64 -7.57 -15.32 -4.66
CA LYS A 64 -6.72 -14.11 -4.59
C LYS A 64 -5.42 -14.30 -3.85
N VAL A 65 -4.41 -13.58 -4.29
CA VAL A 65 -3.08 -13.59 -3.70
C VAL A 65 -2.56 -12.19 -3.40
N LEU A 66 -1.59 -12.15 -2.51
CA LEU A 66 -0.80 -10.98 -2.21
C LEU A 66 0.62 -11.17 -2.76
N PHE A 67 1.00 -10.35 -3.72
CA PHE A 67 2.34 -10.34 -4.31
C PHE A 67 3.17 -9.20 -3.71
N LEU A 68 4.37 -9.52 -3.23
CA LEU A 68 5.27 -8.66 -2.46
C LEU A 68 6.57 -8.37 -3.25
N PRO A 69 6.54 -7.63 -4.39
CA PRO A 69 7.70 -7.46 -5.25
C PRO A 69 8.84 -6.63 -4.65
N THR A 70 8.59 -5.94 -3.54
CA THR A 70 9.56 -5.10 -2.83
C THR A 70 9.25 -5.06 -1.34
N THR A 71 10.27 -4.87 -0.50
CA THR A 71 10.12 -4.60 0.95
C THR A 71 10.39 -3.13 1.30
N ILE A 72 10.53 -2.27 0.29
CA ILE A 72 10.84 -0.85 0.49
C ILE A 72 9.54 -0.06 0.65
N CYS A 73 9.46 0.75 1.73
CA CYS A 73 8.40 1.72 1.98
C CYS A 73 8.96 3.14 2.05
N PRO A 74 8.21 4.16 1.63
CA PRO A 74 8.61 5.57 1.82
C PRO A 74 8.46 6.04 3.27
N VAL A 75 7.59 5.40 4.05
CA VAL A 75 7.37 5.63 5.49
C VAL A 75 7.22 4.32 6.23
N TYR A 76 7.42 4.31 7.56
CA TYR A 76 7.11 3.17 8.42
C TYR A 76 5.88 3.49 9.26
N CYS A 77 4.77 2.81 8.95
CA CYS A 77 3.50 2.98 9.67
C CYS A 77 3.52 2.22 10.98
N SER A 78 3.04 2.82 12.07
CA SER A 78 2.99 2.19 13.40
C SER A 78 2.10 0.93 13.45
N TYR A 79 1.11 0.87 12.56
CA TYR A 79 0.15 -0.25 12.44
C TYR A 79 0.52 -1.28 11.36
N CYS A 80 1.79 -1.28 10.91
CA CYS A 80 2.20 -2.16 9.80
C CYS A 80 2.21 -3.63 10.22
N THR A 81 1.31 -4.43 9.65
CA THR A 81 1.25 -5.89 9.88
C THR A 81 2.45 -6.65 9.31
N ARG A 82 3.22 -6.00 8.41
CA ARG A 82 4.45 -6.56 7.79
C ARG A 82 5.72 -5.92 8.32
N SER A 83 5.68 -5.35 9.52
CA SER A 83 6.86 -4.73 10.14
C SER A 83 8.05 -5.68 10.24
N ARG A 84 7.82 -7.01 10.30
CA ARG A 84 8.86 -8.05 10.32
C ARG A 84 9.73 -8.09 9.06
N ILE A 85 9.21 -7.63 7.91
CA ILE A 85 9.96 -7.62 6.63
C ILE A 85 10.23 -6.20 6.10
N ILE A 86 9.67 -5.17 6.74
CA ILE A 86 9.81 -3.78 6.30
C ILE A 86 10.86 -3.05 7.14
N GLY A 87 11.74 -2.33 6.45
CA GLY A 87 12.83 -1.58 7.08
C GLY A 87 14.07 -2.42 7.36
N GLY A 88 15.07 -1.83 8.03
CA GLY A 88 16.28 -2.51 8.46
C GLY A 88 16.07 -3.32 9.75
N SER A 89 16.94 -4.31 9.97
CA SER A 89 16.99 -5.06 11.22
C SER A 89 17.16 -4.15 12.43
N THR A 90 16.65 -4.58 13.57
CA THR A 90 16.80 -3.92 14.87
C THR A 90 17.58 -4.85 15.80
N GLU A 91 17.91 -4.38 17.01
CA GLU A 91 18.59 -5.22 18.02
C GLU A 91 17.77 -6.46 18.40
N SER A 92 16.44 -6.37 18.32
CA SER A 92 15.53 -7.44 18.75
C SER A 92 14.91 -8.25 17.60
N VAL A 93 14.98 -7.77 16.35
CA VAL A 93 14.34 -8.41 15.19
C VAL A 93 15.27 -8.38 13.99
N GLU A 94 15.64 -9.56 13.50
CA GLU A 94 16.31 -9.72 12.21
C GLU A 94 15.27 -9.73 11.09
N LYS A 95 15.34 -8.77 10.17
CA LYS A 95 14.35 -8.60 9.10
C LYS A 95 14.84 -9.19 7.78
N SER A 96 14.00 -10.00 7.18
CA SER A 96 14.20 -10.46 5.81
C SER A 96 13.91 -9.33 4.83
N SER A 97 14.91 -8.83 4.12
CA SER A 97 14.68 -7.86 3.05
C SER A 97 14.74 -8.56 1.68
N TYR A 98 13.74 -8.34 0.86
CA TYR A 98 13.76 -8.78 -0.54
C TYR A 98 14.07 -7.58 -1.43
N GLY A 99 15.23 -7.61 -2.08
CA GLY A 99 15.47 -6.72 -3.21
C GLY A 99 14.53 -7.07 -4.36
N ALA A 100 14.19 -6.09 -5.18
CA ALA A 100 13.48 -6.31 -6.43
C ALA A 100 14.30 -7.29 -7.30
N SER A 101 13.77 -8.48 -7.55
CA SER A 101 14.43 -9.53 -8.32
C SER A 101 13.48 -10.07 -9.38
N GLN A 102 13.77 -9.76 -10.63
CA GLN A 102 12.96 -10.20 -11.77
C GLN A 102 12.78 -11.72 -11.78
N LYS A 103 13.85 -12.48 -11.54
CA LYS A 103 13.77 -13.95 -11.48
C LYS A 103 12.76 -14.44 -10.43
N LYS A 104 12.73 -13.83 -9.25
CA LYS A 104 11.77 -14.22 -8.20
C LYS A 104 10.33 -13.83 -8.57
N TRP A 105 10.15 -12.76 -9.35
CA TRP A 105 8.84 -12.40 -9.89
C TRP A 105 8.36 -13.39 -10.94
N ASP A 106 9.27 -13.89 -11.77
CA ASP A 106 8.95 -14.92 -12.76
C ASP A 106 8.47 -16.22 -12.09
N ASP A 107 9.07 -16.62 -10.97
CA ASP A 107 8.60 -17.76 -10.16
C ASP A 107 7.15 -17.55 -9.66
N VAL A 108 6.80 -16.31 -9.26
CA VAL A 108 5.43 -15.95 -8.89
C VAL A 108 4.48 -16.06 -10.10
N PHE A 109 4.88 -15.56 -11.27
CA PHE A 109 4.04 -15.64 -12.47
C PHE A 109 3.80 -17.09 -12.90
N GLU A 110 4.81 -17.96 -12.82
CA GLU A 110 4.64 -19.40 -13.09
C GLU A 110 3.68 -20.05 -12.08
N TYR A 111 3.79 -19.74 -10.80
CA TYR A 111 2.83 -20.21 -9.79
C TYR A 111 1.40 -19.82 -10.14
N LEU A 112 1.16 -18.55 -10.54
CA LEU A 112 -0.16 -18.06 -10.91
C LEU A 112 -0.73 -18.75 -12.15
N LYS A 113 0.12 -19.11 -13.13
CA LYS A 113 -0.30 -19.87 -14.31
C LYS A 113 -0.72 -21.31 -13.98
N MET A 114 -0.08 -21.91 -12.97
CA MET A 114 -0.39 -23.28 -12.53
C MET A 114 -1.60 -23.35 -11.59
N ASN A 115 -2.11 -22.23 -11.09
CA ASN A 115 -3.26 -22.16 -10.18
C ASN A 115 -4.37 -21.30 -10.79
N PRO A 116 -5.17 -21.88 -11.71
CA PRO A 116 -6.15 -21.15 -12.52
C PRO A 116 -7.35 -20.61 -11.72
N GLU A 117 -7.54 -21.02 -10.47
CA GLU A 117 -8.55 -20.51 -9.55
C GLU A 117 -8.22 -19.09 -9.04
N ILE A 118 -6.96 -18.66 -9.15
CA ILE A 118 -6.53 -17.32 -8.73
C ILE A 118 -6.95 -16.32 -9.81
N GLU A 119 -7.79 -15.35 -9.45
CA GLU A 119 -8.31 -14.32 -10.35
C GLU A 119 -7.86 -12.89 -9.98
N ASP A 120 -7.39 -12.68 -8.76
CA ASP A 120 -7.14 -11.35 -8.19
C ASP A 120 -5.75 -11.28 -7.53
N VAL A 121 -4.92 -10.33 -7.99
CA VAL A 121 -3.56 -10.12 -7.47
C VAL A 121 -3.44 -8.74 -6.83
N VAL A 122 -3.11 -8.72 -5.55
CA VAL A 122 -2.75 -7.49 -4.83
C VAL A 122 -1.24 -7.32 -4.85
N ILE A 123 -0.73 -6.34 -5.57
CA ILE A 123 0.68 -5.98 -5.61
C ILE A 123 0.96 -5.02 -4.46
N SER A 124 1.71 -5.47 -3.46
CA SER A 124 1.98 -4.75 -2.22
C SER A 124 3.44 -4.93 -1.77
N GLY A 125 3.67 -5.55 -0.62
CA GLY A 125 5.00 -5.79 -0.05
C GLY A 125 5.37 -4.73 0.97
N GLY A 126 6.40 -3.93 0.64
CA GLY A 126 6.59 -2.60 1.16
C GLY A 126 5.49 -1.71 0.60
N ASP A 127 5.84 -0.87 -0.34
CA ASP A 127 4.85 -0.02 -1.01
C ASP A 127 5.09 -0.07 -2.52
N SER A 128 4.08 -0.41 -3.30
CA SER A 128 4.16 -0.46 -4.77
C SER A 128 4.52 0.91 -5.40
N PHE A 129 4.36 2.00 -4.65
CA PHE A 129 4.80 3.34 -5.05
C PHE A 129 6.32 3.46 -5.24
N MET A 130 7.07 2.55 -4.62
CA MET A 130 8.54 2.50 -4.72
C MET A 130 9.04 1.74 -5.95
N LEU A 131 8.15 1.07 -6.67
CA LEU A 131 8.48 0.44 -7.94
C LEU A 131 8.80 1.51 -9.00
N THR A 132 9.81 1.24 -9.81
CA THR A 132 10.11 2.07 -10.99
C THR A 132 9.07 1.88 -12.09
N ALA A 133 8.97 2.82 -13.03
CA ALA A 133 8.10 2.71 -14.20
C ALA A 133 8.29 1.39 -14.95
N LYS A 134 9.56 0.96 -15.16
CA LYS A 134 9.89 -0.31 -15.81
C LYS A 134 9.37 -1.52 -15.04
N GLN A 135 9.47 -1.49 -13.71
CA GLN A 135 8.98 -2.57 -12.84
C GLN A 135 7.46 -2.65 -12.83
N ILE A 136 6.76 -1.50 -12.78
CA ILE A 136 5.29 -1.44 -12.89
C ILE A 136 4.82 -2.09 -14.18
N LYS A 137 5.42 -1.70 -15.32
CA LYS A 137 5.07 -2.26 -16.62
C LYS A 137 5.36 -3.75 -16.67
N TYR A 138 6.57 -4.17 -16.29
CA TYR A 138 6.95 -5.59 -16.31
C TYR A 138 5.98 -6.45 -15.50
N ILE A 139 5.68 -6.06 -14.26
CA ILE A 139 4.77 -6.81 -13.39
C ILE A 139 3.34 -6.79 -13.97
N GLY A 140 2.85 -5.61 -14.34
CA GLY A 140 1.48 -5.46 -14.83
C GLY A 140 1.23 -6.22 -16.13
N GLU A 141 2.11 -6.11 -17.10
CA GLU A 141 2.01 -6.78 -18.41
C GLU A 141 2.04 -8.31 -18.22
N ASN A 142 3.01 -8.85 -17.44
CA ASN A 142 3.07 -10.30 -17.21
C ASN A 142 1.82 -10.83 -16.51
N LEU A 143 1.31 -10.14 -15.48
CA LEU A 143 0.07 -10.54 -14.81
C LEU A 143 -1.14 -10.48 -15.76
N LEU A 144 -1.24 -9.46 -16.60
CA LEU A 144 -2.35 -9.33 -17.55
C LEU A 144 -2.34 -10.43 -18.63
N MET A 145 -1.16 -10.95 -19.00
CA MET A 145 -1.04 -12.06 -19.95
C MET A 145 -1.46 -13.42 -19.37
N ILE A 146 -1.61 -13.56 -18.05
CA ILE A 146 -2.10 -14.79 -17.42
C ILE A 146 -3.63 -14.85 -17.61
N PRO A 147 -4.19 -15.88 -18.28
CA PRO A 147 -5.58 -15.88 -18.71
C PRO A 147 -6.60 -15.76 -17.56
N ASN A 148 -6.36 -16.43 -16.44
CA ASN A 148 -7.26 -16.47 -15.28
C ASN A 148 -7.24 -15.17 -14.46
N ILE A 149 -6.19 -14.36 -14.51
CA ILE A 149 -6.15 -13.11 -13.76
C ILE A 149 -7.14 -12.11 -14.34
N ARG A 150 -8.11 -11.69 -13.52
CA ARG A 150 -9.17 -10.73 -13.86
C ARG A 150 -8.94 -9.35 -13.26
N ARG A 151 -8.18 -9.28 -12.16
CA ARG A 151 -7.95 -8.05 -11.42
C ARG A 151 -6.52 -7.94 -10.92
N ILE A 152 -5.94 -6.74 -11.07
CA ILE A 152 -4.66 -6.33 -10.49
C ILE A 152 -4.89 -5.08 -9.65
N ARG A 153 -4.36 -5.08 -8.42
CA ARG A 153 -4.49 -3.98 -7.47
C ARG A 153 -3.10 -3.53 -7.01
N TYR A 154 -2.67 -2.36 -7.43
CA TYR A 154 -1.44 -1.74 -6.90
C TYR A 154 -1.77 -1.09 -5.55
N ALA A 155 -1.34 -1.71 -4.45
CA ALA A 155 -1.59 -1.23 -3.10
C ALA A 155 -0.48 -0.25 -2.68
N THR A 156 -0.87 0.96 -2.29
CA THR A 156 0.07 2.01 -1.91
C THR A 156 -0.52 2.99 -0.90
N LYS A 157 0.32 3.47 0.02
CA LYS A 157 0.03 4.68 0.82
C LYS A 157 0.62 5.94 0.16
N GLY A 158 1.33 5.80 -0.95
CA GLY A 158 2.12 6.85 -1.61
C GLY A 158 1.35 8.14 -1.89
N ILE A 159 0.07 8.04 -2.32
CA ILE A 159 -0.75 9.22 -2.63
C ILE A 159 -0.99 10.07 -1.37
N ALA A 160 -1.18 9.44 -0.21
CA ALA A 160 -1.39 10.13 1.05
C ALA A 160 -0.11 10.77 1.62
N ILE A 161 1.04 10.13 1.41
CA ILE A 161 2.30 10.48 2.11
C ILE A 161 3.35 11.15 1.24
N PHE A 162 3.21 11.10 -0.09
CA PHE A 162 4.13 11.71 -1.05
C PHE A 162 3.44 11.98 -2.40
N PRO A 163 2.33 12.78 -2.42
CA PRO A 163 1.57 13.05 -3.64
C PRO A 163 2.39 13.71 -4.74
N MET A 164 3.47 14.41 -4.38
CA MET A 164 4.35 15.10 -5.33
C MET A 164 4.92 14.15 -6.38
N LYS A 165 5.18 12.87 -6.05
CA LYS A 165 5.64 11.89 -7.04
C LYS A 165 4.64 11.76 -8.20
N ILE A 166 3.34 11.71 -7.91
CA ILE A 166 2.31 11.67 -8.97
C ILE A 166 2.37 12.92 -9.84
N LEU A 167 2.74 14.07 -9.27
CA LEU A 167 2.76 15.35 -9.99
C LEU A 167 4.04 15.58 -10.80
N THR A 168 5.14 14.89 -10.48
CA THR A 168 6.48 15.16 -11.03
C THR A 168 7.15 13.97 -11.70
N ASP A 169 6.70 12.74 -11.45
CA ASP A 169 7.26 11.52 -12.06
C ASP A 169 6.33 11.06 -13.20
N ASP A 170 6.51 11.68 -14.36
CA ASP A 170 5.69 11.41 -15.56
C ASP A 170 5.85 9.96 -16.01
N ASP A 171 7.04 9.39 -15.95
CA ASP A 171 7.31 8.01 -16.34
C ASP A 171 6.51 7.02 -15.49
N TRP A 172 6.42 7.26 -14.17
CA TRP A 172 5.65 6.42 -13.25
C TRP A 172 4.14 6.48 -13.58
N VAL A 173 3.61 7.69 -13.79
CA VAL A 173 2.17 7.88 -14.12
C VAL A 173 1.86 7.28 -15.48
N GLN A 174 2.73 7.47 -16.47
CA GLN A 174 2.56 6.87 -17.78
C GLN A 174 2.57 5.33 -17.70
N ALA A 175 3.49 4.74 -16.94
CA ALA A 175 3.59 3.29 -16.79
C ALA A 175 2.30 2.68 -16.21
N ILE A 176 1.75 3.27 -15.15
CA ILE A 176 0.50 2.77 -14.54
C ILE A 176 -0.71 3.00 -15.47
N SER A 177 -0.74 4.12 -16.22
CA SER A 177 -1.76 4.42 -17.21
C SER A 177 -1.74 3.42 -18.37
N GLU A 178 -0.56 3.06 -18.88
CA GLU A 178 -0.40 2.08 -19.96
C GLU A 178 -0.86 0.69 -19.52
N VAL A 179 -0.48 0.24 -18.33
CA VAL A 179 -0.94 -1.04 -17.76
C VAL A 179 -2.46 -1.03 -17.54
N HIS A 180 -3.02 0.10 -17.08
CA HIS A 180 -4.47 0.26 -16.93
C HIS A 180 -5.19 0.17 -18.29
N LYS A 181 -4.71 0.87 -19.32
CA LYS A 181 -5.27 0.84 -20.69
C LYS A 181 -5.19 -0.56 -21.30
N LEU A 182 -4.05 -1.25 -21.13
CA LEU A 182 -3.88 -2.64 -21.56
C LEU A 182 -4.88 -3.57 -20.85
N GLY A 183 -5.02 -3.44 -19.53
CA GLY A 183 -6.01 -4.23 -18.78
C GLY A 183 -7.43 -4.03 -19.33
N ARG A 184 -7.84 -2.78 -19.57
CA ARG A 184 -9.16 -2.47 -20.15
C ARG A 184 -9.36 -3.09 -21.53
N SER A 185 -8.35 -3.06 -22.41
CA SER A 185 -8.44 -3.68 -23.74
C SER A 185 -8.62 -5.20 -23.69
N MET A 186 -8.21 -5.82 -22.57
CA MET A 186 -8.36 -7.26 -22.30
C MET A 186 -9.57 -7.59 -21.42
N ASN A 187 -10.44 -6.63 -21.11
CA ASN A 187 -11.56 -6.78 -20.16
C ASN A 187 -11.09 -7.20 -18.75
N LYS A 188 -9.91 -6.76 -18.33
CA LYS A 188 -9.32 -6.99 -17.01
C LYS A 188 -9.21 -5.68 -16.25
N GLN A 189 -9.39 -5.73 -14.93
CA GLN A 189 -9.36 -4.54 -14.09
C GLN A 189 -7.95 -4.29 -13.53
N VAL A 190 -7.44 -3.07 -13.72
CA VAL A 190 -6.24 -2.58 -13.04
C VAL A 190 -6.64 -1.36 -12.22
N VAL A 191 -6.37 -1.37 -10.92
CA VAL A 191 -6.75 -0.29 -9.99
C VAL A 191 -5.62 0.03 -9.03
N ILE A 192 -5.64 1.23 -8.48
CA ILE A 192 -4.81 1.59 -7.32
C ILE A 192 -5.66 1.43 -6.05
N HIS A 193 -5.13 0.72 -5.07
CA HIS A 193 -5.66 0.74 -3.72
C HIS A 193 -4.81 1.67 -2.87
N THR A 194 -5.34 2.85 -2.59
CA THR A 194 -4.67 3.82 -1.71
C THR A 194 -5.07 3.64 -0.25
N HIS A 195 -4.35 4.33 0.64
CA HIS A 195 -4.56 4.22 2.07
C HIS A 195 -4.54 5.61 2.73
N PHE A 196 -5.69 6.25 2.78
CA PHE A 196 -5.94 7.42 3.63
C PHE A 196 -6.61 6.94 4.91
N SER A 197 -6.04 7.25 6.06
CA SER A 197 -6.60 6.91 7.38
C SER A 197 -7.05 8.13 8.16
N SER A 198 -6.55 9.33 7.85
CA SER A 198 -6.94 10.57 8.54
C SER A 198 -7.35 11.65 7.54
N PRO A 199 -8.38 12.46 7.85
CA PRO A 199 -8.69 13.67 7.08
C PRO A 199 -7.49 14.61 6.91
N LYS A 200 -6.55 14.65 7.86
CA LYS A 200 -5.33 15.47 7.79
C LYS A 200 -4.33 15.03 6.71
N GLU A 201 -4.44 13.80 6.17
CA GLU A 201 -3.64 13.35 5.03
C GLU A 201 -4.14 13.96 3.70
N ILE A 202 -5.36 14.54 3.70
CA ILE A 202 -6.00 15.09 2.51
C ILE A 202 -5.68 16.58 2.42
N THR A 203 -4.89 16.92 1.40
CA THR A 203 -4.42 18.29 1.14
C THR A 203 -4.67 18.67 -0.32
N THR A 204 -4.42 19.93 -0.66
CA THR A 204 -4.44 20.36 -2.07
C THR A 204 -3.46 19.57 -2.96
N TRP A 205 -2.36 19.05 -2.40
CA TRP A 205 -1.41 18.23 -3.16
C TRP A 205 -1.95 16.84 -3.45
N SER A 206 -2.59 16.20 -2.48
CA SER A 206 -3.23 14.90 -2.70
C SER A 206 -4.43 15.02 -3.64
N GLN A 207 -5.19 16.13 -3.57
CA GLN A 207 -6.27 16.42 -4.52
C GLN A 207 -5.73 16.55 -5.95
N LYS A 208 -4.70 17.38 -6.19
CA LYS A 208 -4.08 17.53 -7.53
C LYS A 208 -3.51 16.20 -8.05
N ALA A 209 -2.90 15.39 -7.17
CA ALA A 209 -2.41 14.07 -7.56
C ALA A 209 -3.56 13.15 -7.99
N MET A 210 -4.70 13.21 -7.29
CA MET A 210 -5.89 12.45 -7.66
C MET A 210 -6.53 12.95 -8.95
N ASP A 211 -6.60 14.27 -9.17
CA ASP A 211 -7.11 14.86 -10.42
C ASP A 211 -6.28 14.35 -11.61
N ARG A 212 -4.96 14.27 -11.46
CA ARG A 212 -4.08 13.71 -12.49
C ARG A 212 -4.36 12.23 -12.77
N LEU A 213 -4.47 11.40 -11.73
CA LEU A 213 -4.79 9.97 -11.91
C LEU A 213 -6.18 9.77 -12.50
N PHE A 214 -7.15 10.57 -12.07
CA PHE A 214 -8.51 10.53 -12.58
C PHE A 214 -8.58 10.92 -14.07
N SER A 215 -7.83 11.94 -14.50
CA SER A 215 -7.75 12.35 -15.91
C SER A 215 -7.15 11.26 -16.82
N GLU A 216 -6.30 10.39 -16.29
CA GLU A 216 -5.80 9.20 -16.98
C GLU A 216 -6.81 8.02 -16.98
N GLY A 217 -7.96 8.19 -16.35
CA GLY A 217 -8.99 7.16 -16.21
C GLY A 217 -8.68 6.08 -15.18
N ILE A 218 -7.68 6.29 -14.33
CA ILE A 218 -7.25 5.32 -13.32
C ILE A 218 -8.25 5.31 -12.16
N ILE A 219 -8.76 4.12 -11.83
CA ILE A 219 -9.62 3.91 -10.68
C ILE A 219 -8.78 3.82 -9.42
N VAL A 220 -9.11 4.64 -8.42
CA VAL A 220 -8.46 4.61 -7.10
C VAL A 220 -9.49 4.29 -6.03
N ARG A 221 -9.16 3.32 -5.16
CA ARG A 221 -10.00 2.89 -4.04
C ARG A 221 -9.28 3.10 -2.72
N ASN A 222 -9.97 3.55 -1.70
CA ASN A 222 -9.40 3.74 -0.37
C ASN A 222 -9.66 2.54 0.52
N GLN A 223 -8.59 2.10 1.16
CA GLN A 223 -8.65 1.24 2.33
C GLN A 223 -8.22 2.07 3.55
N ALA A 224 -8.85 1.88 4.69
CA ALA A 224 -8.46 2.50 5.94
C ALA A 224 -8.28 1.45 7.03
N VAL A 225 -7.59 1.82 8.12
CA VAL A 225 -7.47 1.03 9.35
C VAL A 225 -8.01 1.89 10.48
N LEU A 226 -8.89 1.35 11.33
CA LEU A 226 -9.33 2.04 12.52
C LEU A 226 -8.17 2.12 13.52
N GLN A 227 -7.87 3.33 13.98
CA GLN A 227 -6.78 3.60 14.88
C GLN A 227 -7.22 4.58 15.96
N GLU A 228 -6.93 4.25 17.21
CA GLU A 228 -7.26 5.11 18.33
C GLU A 228 -6.57 6.47 18.23
N GLY A 229 -7.36 7.54 18.35
CA GLY A 229 -6.91 8.92 18.27
C GLY A 229 -6.42 9.34 16.87
N VAL A 230 -6.81 8.59 15.82
CA VAL A 230 -6.56 8.93 14.40
C VAL A 230 -7.87 9.09 13.64
N ASN A 231 -8.75 8.10 13.75
CA ASN A 231 -10.02 8.06 13.01
C ASN A 231 -11.09 7.18 13.66
N ASN A 232 -10.98 6.94 14.97
CA ASN A 232 -11.90 6.07 15.71
C ASN A 232 -13.18 6.77 16.20
N THR A 233 -13.44 8.01 15.74
CA THR A 233 -14.72 8.70 15.96
C THR A 233 -15.60 8.64 14.70
N VAL A 234 -16.90 8.77 14.89
CA VAL A 234 -17.85 8.82 13.77
C VAL A 234 -17.58 10.05 12.91
N GLU A 235 -17.28 11.17 13.54
CA GLU A 235 -16.99 12.46 12.88
C GLU A 235 -15.78 12.37 11.95
N ASP A 236 -14.68 11.78 12.44
CA ASP A 236 -13.46 11.59 11.64
C ASP A 236 -13.71 10.68 10.44
N MET A 237 -14.43 9.56 10.64
CA MET A 237 -14.73 8.62 9.56
C MET A 237 -15.69 9.21 8.52
N VAL A 238 -16.69 9.97 8.95
CA VAL A 238 -17.60 10.69 8.04
C VAL A 238 -16.83 11.72 7.22
N LEU A 239 -15.97 12.50 7.89
CA LEU A 239 -15.16 13.51 7.21
C LEU A 239 -14.18 12.87 6.22
N LEU A 240 -13.45 11.84 6.64
CA LEU A 240 -12.53 11.09 5.77
C LEU A 240 -13.26 10.55 4.54
N THR A 241 -14.39 9.86 4.73
CA THR A 241 -15.16 9.25 3.65
C THR A 241 -15.65 10.31 2.65
N ARG A 242 -16.14 11.45 3.14
CA ARG A 242 -16.58 12.55 2.28
C ARG A 242 -15.42 13.17 1.49
N GLN A 243 -14.27 13.39 2.13
CA GLN A 243 -13.13 14.01 1.49
C GLN A 243 -12.48 13.10 0.44
N VAL A 244 -12.31 11.79 0.72
CA VAL A 244 -11.78 10.85 -0.28
C VAL A 244 -12.75 10.72 -1.46
N SER A 245 -14.07 10.68 -1.21
CA SER A 245 -15.06 10.64 -2.28
C SER A 245 -15.03 11.90 -3.14
N PHE A 246 -14.82 13.08 -2.53
CA PHE A 246 -14.69 14.34 -3.26
C PHE A 246 -13.48 14.36 -4.21
N MET A 247 -12.40 13.65 -3.86
CA MET A 247 -11.21 13.47 -4.71
C MET A 247 -11.37 12.35 -5.76
N ASN A 248 -12.57 11.84 -6.03
CA ASN A 248 -12.79 10.68 -6.90
C ASN A 248 -12.09 9.39 -6.44
N VAL A 249 -11.80 9.27 -5.15
CA VAL A 249 -11.33 8.04 -4.52
C VAL A 249 -12.53 7.29 -3.96
N GLN A 250 -12.73 6.04 -4.38
CA GLN A 250 -13.84 5.22 -3.92
C GLN A 250 -13.54 4.67 -2.52
N PRO A 251 -14.31 4.99 -1.47
CA PRO A 251 -14.24 4.26 -0.21
C PRO A 251 -14.51 2.78 -0.46
N TYR A 252 -13.64 1.88 0.05
CA TYR A 252 -13.73 0.48 -0.33
C TYR A 252 -13.91 -0.44 0.88
N TYR A 253 -12.99 -0.42 1.83
CA TYR A 253 -13.15 -1.13 3.11
C TYR A 253 -12.31 -0.52 4.23
N VAL A 254 -12.67 -0.89 5.47
CA VAL A 254 -11.98 -0.46 6.69
C VAL A 254 -11.61 -1.73 7.47
N TYR A 255 -10.36 -1.83 7.86
CA TYR A 255 -9.88 -2.86 8.77
C TYR A 255 -10.05 -2.40 10.24
N MET A 256 -10.30 -3.35 11.11
CA MET A 256 -10.32 -3.17 12.56
C MET A 256 -9.12 -3.88 13.19
#